data_7871e98fa2cadbd3b712f06a405bba3f
#
_entry.id   7871e98fa2cadbd3b712f06a405bba3f
#
_cell.length_a   1.000
_cell.length_b   1.000
_cell.length_c   1.000
_cell.angle_alpha   90.00
_cell.angle_beta   90.00
_cell.angle_gamma   90.00
#
_symmetry.space_group_name_H-M   'P 1'
#
loop_
_entity.id
_entity.type
_entity.pdbx_description
1 polymer ?
#
loop_
_entity_poly.entity_id
_entity_poly.type
_entity_poly.pdbx_seq_one_letter_code
_entity_poly.pdbx_strand_id
1 'polypeptide(L)'
;MIQEIKKYVIVGLMLVLSIVIVFGCSRKEDKIKNTIENLVIYGDNIDTDFKPFMEGSVPYIAVDTISKVIDEYIYYDKVSTKVIITTYNDVIKLKVGEKVMSRNLENINIENEAKLVDGIPYIPISLFTDIYDITITYNDETNTLSIDKKNESDIKVKYNQVNVYEKLSTNSKVLATLYKNSTLKVYEESLNHSRWYKVRTETGIVGYISKNAINLENNEEDSENDTILDNKMYENKVVMFWQYGSNVKTLGNKIDGVNVVSPTWYELKNSSGDIISEYSKEYYDKAKANGYEIWPIVTNGIDNADYSSKDTSDLMNSETSREKFIKNMLKIAQDNKLDGINIDFEAMKTDDKKLYTQFIRELCPIFRKYGIKVSVDMYFVAYMERGEIGKAADYVILMGYDQRGNWSSEEGSISEISWVEKNVTSLIEDSKINPSKIILGVPFYTRLWIRNNANNTLTTKVYSMKNCDEFIKSNSLTKKMDEASGQNYVECTKGNTEYKLWIEDGDSIKNRVNIINKFKLAGISGWQKGLETEDIWSVINSNIEK
;
A
#
# COMPACT_ATOMS: atom_id res chain seq x y z
N MET A 1 35.46 -55.96 -12.25
CA MET A 1 34.37 -55.71 -13.23
C MET A 1 33.29 -54.73 -12.72
N ILE A 2 32.72 -54.90 -11.53
CA ILE A 2 31.66 -54.02 -11.01
C ILE A 2 32.18 -52.60 -10.64
N GLN A 3 33.45 -52.43 -10.23
CA GLN A 3 34.04 -51.13 -9.92
C GLN A 3 34.45 -50.32 -11.16
N GLU A 4 34.76 -50.96 -12.25
CA GLU A 4 35.04 -50.25 -13.51
C GLU A 4 33.78 -49.76 -14.19
N ILE A 5 32.70 -50.52 -14.14
CA ILE A 5 31.40 -50.09 -14.69
C ILE A 5 30.86 -48.86 -13.96
N LYS A 6 31.05 -48.75 -12.63
CA LYS A 6 30.69 -47.53 -11.87
C LYS A 6 31.46 -46.29 -12.29
N LYS A 7 32.75 -46.44 -12.69
CA LYS A 7 33.59 -45.33 -13.14
C LYS A 7 33.12 -44.74 -14.48
N TYR A 8 32.70 -45.60 -15.41
CA TYR A 8 32.17 -45.17 -16.71
C TYR A 8 30.76 -44.62 -16.62
N VAL A 9 29.93 -45.05 -15.68
CA VAL A 9 28.60 -44.48 -15.42
C VAL A 9 28.71 -43.10 -14.79
N ILE A 10 29.66 -42.89 -13.87
CA ILE A 10 29.88 -41.54 -13.26
C ILE A 10 30.49 -40.56 -14.26
N VAL A 11 31.41 -40.98 -15.13
CA VAL A 11 31.98 -40.16 -16.20
C VAL A 11 30.92 -39.86 -17.28
N GLY A 12 30.06 -40.80 -17.61
CA GLY A 12 28.93 -40.59 -18.51
C GLY A 12 27.88 -39.62 -17.95
N LEU A 13 27.57 -39.72 -16.64
CA LEU A 13 26.67 -38.76 -15.96
C LEU A 13 27.28 -37.38 -15.84
N MET A 14 28.58 -37.22 -15.60
CA MET A 14 29.25 -35.92 -15.60
C MET A 14 29.34 -35.29 -17.01
N LEU A 15 29.51 -36.12 -18.05
CA LEU A 15 29.48 -35.63 -19.44
C LEU A 15 28.07 -35.21 -19.89
N VAL A 16 27.04 -35.93 -19.46
CA VAL A 16 25.64 -35.53 -19.71
C VAL A 16 25.27 -34.28 -18.91
N LEU A 17 25.73 -34.11 -17.66
CA LEU A 17 25.55 -32.88 -16.89
C LEU A 17 26.31 -31.69 -17.48
N SER A 18 27.53 -31.90 -18.03
CA SER A 18 28.28 -30.84 -18.69
C SER A 18 27.67 -30.44 -20.05
N ILE A 19 27.00 -31.35 -20.76
CA ILE A 19 26.27 -31.07 -22.00
C ILE A 19 24.95 -30.37 -21.73
N VAL A 20 24.27 -30.66 -20.63
CA VAL A 20 23.04 -29.96 -20.21
C VAL A 20 23.34 -28.51 -19.73
N ILE A 21 24.55 -28.25 -19.22
CA ILE A 21 25.00 -26.88 -18.83
C ILE A 21 25.41 -26.06 -20.07
N VAL A 22 25.75 -26.68 -21.19
CA VAL A 22 26.16 -25.97 -22.44
C VAL A 22 24.97 -25.71 -23.39
N PHE A 23 23.82 -26.37 -23.20
CA PHE A 23 22.55 -26.03 -23.84
C PHE A 23 21.65 -25.12 -22.99
N GLY A 24 22.23 -24.41 -22.03
CA GLY A 24 21.61 -23.18 -21.54
C GLY A 24 21.46 -22.25 -22.74
N CYS A 25 20.21 -21.96 -23.12
CA CYS A 25 19.89 -21.01 -24.18
C CYS A 25 20.86 -19.82 -24.11
N SER A 26 21.78 -19.71 -25.05
CA SER A 26 22.42 -18.43 -25.34
C SER A 26 21.31 -17.54 -25.91
N ARG A 27 20.55 -16.87 -25.03
CA ARG A 27 19.81 -15.68 -25.45
C ARG A 27 20.84 -14.80 -26.09
N LYS A 28 20.67 -14.48 -27.38
CA LYS A 28 21.45 -13.41 -28.03
C LYS A 28 21.27 -12.20 -27.15
N GLU A 29 22.32 -11.77 -26.48
CA GLU A 29 22.34 -10.45 -25.85
C GLU A 29 22.19 -9.43 -26.96
N ASP A 30 21.11 -8.68 -26.94
CA ASP A 30 20.89 -7.59 -27.86
C ASP A 30 21.88 -6.48 -27.56
N LYS A 31 22.74 -6.14 -28.50
CA LYS A 31 23.61 -4.96 -28.37
C LYS A 31 22.81 -3.71 -28.64
N ILE A 32 22.98 -2.70 -27.80
CA ILE A 32 22.36 -1.39 -28.01
C ILE A 32 22.79 -0.83 -29.36
N LYS A 33 21.81 -0.55 -30.20
CA LYS A 33 21.97 0.19 -31.45
C LYS A 33 21.14 1.47 -31.30
N ASN A 34 21.64 2.58 -31.86
CA ASN A 34 20.96 3.89 -31.81
C ASN A 34 20.76 4.40 -30.40
N THR A 35 21.86 4.51 -29.63
CA THR A 35 21.88 5.09 -28.29
C THR A 35 21.35 6.53 -28.31
N ILE A 36 20.50 6.86 -27.35
CA ILE A 36 20.03 8.21 -27.09
C ILE A 36 21.02 8.87 -26.12
N GLU A 37 21.59 10.00 -26.53
CA GLU A 37 22.64 10.68 -25.77
C GLU A 37 22.08 11.48 -24.61
N ASN A 38 20.96 12.18 -24.84
CA ASN A 38 20.36 13.09 -23.88
C ASN A 38 18.99 12.58 -23.45
N LEU A 39 18.77 12.54 -22.14
CA LEU A 39 17.48 12.18 -21.54
C LEU A 39 17.00 13.34 -20.67
N VAL A 40 15.79 13.82 -20.92
CA VAL A 40 15.11 14.84 -20.12
C VAL A 40 13.83 14.23 -19.56
N ILE A 41 13.65 14.27 -18.25
CA ILE A 41 12.41 13.82 -17.59
C ILE A 41 11.91 14.93 -16.68
N TYR A 42 10.68 15.37 -16.88
CA TYR A 42 10.03 16.44 -16.10
C TYR A 42 10.87 17.72 -15.98
N GLY A 43 11.54 18.08 -17.08
CA GLY A 43 12.39 19.27 -17.15
C GLY A 43 13.77 19.13 -16.49
N ASP A 44 14.18 17.95 -16.09
CA ASP A 44 15.53 17.69 -15.59
C ASP A 44 16.35 16.85 -16.58
N ASN A 45 17.60 17.25 -16.80
CA ASN A 45 18.55 16.43 -17.53
C ASN A 45 18.95 15.23 -16.65
N ILE A 46 18.69 14.03 -17.12
CA ILE A 46 18.95 12.81 -16.37
C ILE A 46 20.27 12.20 -16.83
N ASP A 47 21.24 12.20 -15.91
CA ASP A 47 22.48 11.44 -16.09
C ASP A 47 22.26 10.02 -15.59
N THR A 48 22.51 9.04 -16.48
CA THR A 48 22.30 7.62 -16.19
C THR A 48 23.39 6.77 -16.83
N ASP A 49 23.86 5.77 -16.09
CA ASP A 49 24.80 4.77 -16.59
C ASP A 49 24.14 3.88 -17.68
N PHE A 50 22.81 3.83 -17.69
CA PHE A 50 22.03 2.99 -18.60
C PHE A 50 21.33 3.85 -19.65
N LYS A 51 22.07 4.24 -20.69
CA LYS A 51 21.56 5.09 -21.75
C LYS A 51 20.33 4.47 -22.42
N PRO A 52 19.27 5.26 -22.64
CA PRO A 52 18.13 4.81 -23.44
C PRO A 52 18.55 4.61 -24.90
N PHE A 53 17.75 3.89 -25.67
CA PHE A 53 18.01 3.66 -27.09
C PHE A 53 16.70 3.60 -27.90
N MET A 54 16.83 3.79 -29.21
CA MET A 54 15.72 3.62 -30.15
C MET A 54 15.79 2.26 -30.85
N GLU A 55 14.65 1.57 -30.94
CA GLU A 55 14.46 0.45 -31.84
C GLU A 55 13.34 0.81 -32.82
N GLY A 56 13.74 1.11 -34.07
CA GLY A 56 12.82 1.77 -35.03
C GLY A 56 12.39 3.13 -34.45
N SER A 57 11.10 3.34 -34.29
CA SER A 57 10.51 4.55 -33.68
C SER A 57 10.20 4.42 -32.18
N VAL A 58 10.57 3.31 -31.56
CA VAL A 58 10.21 3.00 -30.17
C VAL A 58 11.37 3.27 -29.24
N PRO A 59 11.23 4.20 -28.27
CA PRO A 59 12.25 4.44 -27.25
C PRO A 59 12.18 3.40 -26.15
N TYR A 60 13.35 2.88 -25.75
CA TYR A 60 13.55 1.96 -24.66
C TYR A 60 14.31 2.64 -23.53
N ILE A 61 13.82 2.50 -22.31
CA ILE A 61 14.44 3.07 -21.11
C ILE A 61 14.70 1.95 -20.11
N ALA A 62 15.84 2.01 -19.42
CA ALA A 62 16.19 1.07 -18.39
C ALA A 62 15.22 1.17 -17.18
N VAL A 63 14.79 0.03 -16.66
CA VAL A 63 13.91 -0.05 -15.49
C VAL A 63 14.52 0.69 -14.29
N ASP A 64 15.84 0.59 -14.10
CA ASP A 64 16.56 1.32 -13.03
C ASP A 64 16.42 2.84 -13.16
N THR A 65 16.46 3.38 -14.38
CA THR A 65 16.26 4.83 -14.61
C THR A 65 14.82 5.25 -14.27
N ILE A 66 13.83 4.46 -14.70
CA ILE A 66 12.42 4.74 -14.39
C ILE A 66 12.19 4.66 -12.88
N SER A 67 12.76 3.67 -12.20
CA SER A 67 12.57 3.50 -10.76
C SER A 67 13.13 4.65 -9.92
N LYS A 68 14.16 5.33 -10.42
CA LYS A 68 14.76 6.48 -9.74
C LYS A 68 14.02 7.80 -9.95
N VAL A 69 13.29 7.95 -11.07
CA VAL A 69 12.80 9.27 -11.49
C VAL A 69 11.28 9.31 -11.67
N ILE A 70 10.64 8.22 -12.06
CA ILE A 70 9.21 8.18 -12.41
C ILE A 70 8.41 7.37 -11.37
N ASP A 71 8.85 6.14 -11.09
CA ASP A 71 8.09 5.19 -10.27
C ASP A 71 9.05 4.31 -9.44
N GLU A 72 9.23 4.63 -8.17
CA GLU A 72 10.13 3.90 -7.26
C GLU A 72 9.74 2.42 -7.04
N TYR A 73 8.52 2.04 -7.41
CA TYR A 73 7.99 0.67 -7.25
C TYR A 73 8.05 -0.17 -8.53
N ILE A 74 8.49 0.39 -9.65
CA ILE A 74 8.82 -0.45 -10.80
C ILE A 74 10.06 -1.27 -10.47
N TYR A 75 10.03 -2.58 -10.76
CA TYR A 75 11.20 -3.40 -10.56
C TYR A 75 11.27 -4.58 -11.53
N TYR A 76 12.45 -5.16 -11.64
CA TYR A 76 12.68 -6.38 -12.40
C TYR A 76 12.89 -7.56 -11.46
N ASP A 77 12.00 -8.54 -11.54
CA ASP A 77 12.17 -9.82 -10.87
C ASP A 77 13.03 -10.75 -11.74
N LYS A 78 14.26 -11.02 -11.25
CA LYS A 78 15.24 -11.85 -11.97
C LYS A 78 14.83 -13.31 -12.07
N VAL A 79 14.03 -13.82 -11.13
CA VAL A 79 13.62 -15.23 -11.08
C VAL A 79 12.53 -15.49 -12.11
N SER A 80 11.47 -14.72 -12.11
CA SER A 80 10.38 -14.82 -13.08
C SER A 80 10.71 -14.14 -14.43
N THR A 81 11.81 -13.38 -14.49
CA THR A 81 12.24 -12.57 -15.66
C THR A 81 11.17 -11.57 -16.10
N LYS A 82 10.45 -10.97 -15.14
CA LYS A 82 9.37 -10.01 -15.40
C LYS A 82 9.75 -8.61 -14.90
N VAL A 83 9.36 -7.59 -15.64
CA VAL A 83 9.23 -6.22 -15.15
C VAL A 83 7.84 -6.04 -14.60
N ILE A 84 7.73 -5.55 -13.37
CA ILE A 84 6.47 -5.34 -12.67
C ILE A 84 6.26 -3.84 -12.43
N ILE A 85 5.08 -3.34 -12.81
CA ILE A 85 4.62 -1.98 -12.61
C ILE A 85 3.31 -2.04 -11.84
N THR A 86 3.18 -1.20 -10.82
CA THR A 86 1.96 -1.13 -10.00
C THR A 86 1.53 0.31 -9.82
N THR A 87 0.29 0.61 -10.20
CA THR A 87 -0.39 1.89 -9.96
C THR A 87 -1.62 1.68 -9.10
N TYR A 88 -2.39 2.73 -8.85
CA TYR A 88 -3.66 2.59 -8.11
C TYR A 88 -4.64 1.62 -8.79
N ASN A 89 -4.70 1.61 -10.13
CA ASN A 89 -5.66 0.82 -10.89
C ASN A 89 -5.07 -0.41 -11.59
N ASP A 90 -3.74 -0.49 -11.71
CA ASP A 90 -3.11 -1.48 -12.57
C ASP A 90 -1.94 -2.22 -11.93
N VAL A 91 -1.90 -3.52 -12.19
CA VAL A 91 -0.71 -4.36 -12.05
C VAL A 91 -0.32 -4.85 -13.44
N ILE A 92 0.82 -4.40 -13.92
CA ILE A 92 1.32 -4.74 -15.24
C ILE A 92 2.59 -5.56 -15.10
N LYS A 93 2.65 -6.67 -15.80
CA LYS A 93 3.79 -7.57 -15.81
C LYS A 93 4.22 -7.83 -17.26
N LEU A 94 5.47 -7.48 -17.58
CA LEU A 94 6.09 -7.75 -18.86
C LEU A 94 7.18 -8.80 -18.68
N LYS A 95 7.03 -9.95 -19.31
CA LYS A 95 8.11 -10.92 -19.32
C LYS A 95 9.09 -10.58 -20.43
N VAL A 96 10.36 -10.52 -20.07
CA VAL A 96 11.43 -10.17 -21.02
C VAL A 96 11.43 -11.12 -22.24
N GLY A 97 11.42 -10.53 -23.43
CA GLY A 97 11.44 -11.23 -24.72
C GLY A 97 10.08 -11.84 -25.11
N GLU A 98 8.99 -11.53 -24.42
CA GLU A 98 7.65 -11.97 -24.79
C GLU A 98 6.77 -10.79 -25.24
N LYS A 99 6.07 -10.95 -26.36
CA LYS A 99 5.12 -9.97 -26.91
C LYS A 99 3.72 -10.11 -26.31
N VAL A 100 3.69 -10.41 -25.03
CA VAL A 100 2.48 -10.48 -24.20
C VAL A 100 2.78 -9.82 -22.88
N MET A 101 1.94 -8.88 -22.48
CA MET A 101 1.93 -8.35 -21.11
C MET A 101 0.70 -8.86 -20.35
N SER A 102 0.80 -8.96 -19.06
CA SER A 102 -0.37 -9.13 -18.19
C SER A 102 -0.76 -7.78 -17.62
N ARG A 103 -2.04 -7.41 -17.66
CA ARG A 103 -2.61 -6.25 -16.95
C ARG A 103 -3.77 -6.73 -16.08
N ASN A 104 -3.64 -6.62 -14.78
CA ASN A 104 -4.61 -7.12 -13.80
C ASN A 104 -5.01 -8.59 -14.07
N LEU A 105 -4.01 -9.45 -14.28
CA LEU A 105 -4.12 -10.89 -14.60
C LEU A 105 -4.64 -11.22 -16.02
N GLU A 106 -5.01 -10.26 -16.83
CA GLU A 106 -5.43 -10.47 -18.21
C GLU A 106 -4.25 -10.32 -19.18
N ASN A 107 -4.11 -11.25 -20.11
CA ASN A 107 -3.05 -11.21 -21.09
C ASN A 107 -3.44 -10.31 -22.27
N ILE A 108 -2.53 -9.41 -22.66
CA ILE A 108 -2.68 -8.45 -23.74
C ILE A 108 -1.48 -8.60 -24.67
N ASN A 109 -1.74 -8.79 -25.97
CA ASN A 109 -0.69 -8.79 -26.98
C ASN A 109 -0.13 -7.39 -27.16
N ILE A 110 1.20 -7.28 -27.24
CA ILE A 110 1.94 -6.04 -27.45
C ILE A 110 2.86 -6.17 -28.65
N GLU A 111 3.15 -5.05 -29.31
CA GLU A 111 4.05 -5.05 -30.49
C GLU A 111 5.52 -5.15 -30.07
N ASN A 112 5.89 -4.51 -28.98
CA ASN A 112 7.26 -4.38 -28.52
C ASN A 112 7.43 -5.00 -27.13
N GLU A 113 8.31 -5.98 -27.00
CA GLU A 113 8.62 -6.67 -25.75
C GLU A 113 9.59 -5.91 -24.86
N ALA A 114 9.60 -6.20 -23.56
CA ALA A 114 10.69 -5.80 -22.66
C ALA A 114 11.97 -6.58 -23.05
N LYS A 115 13.14 -5.94 -22.93
CA LYS A 115 14.44 -6.49 -23.35
C LYS A 115 15.43 -6.58 -22.20
N LEU A 116 16.34 -7.52 -22.29
CA LEU A 116 17.51 -7.61 -21.41
C LEU A 116 18.75 -7.31 -22.27
N VAL A 117 19.39 -6.18 -22.02
CA VAL A 117 20.59 -5.77 -22.75
C VAL A 117 21.74 -5.66 -21.74
N ASP A 118 22.79 -6.43 -21.97
CA ASP A 118 23.94 -6.53 -21.04
C ASP A 118 23.54 -6.81 -19.59
N GLY A 119 22.47 -7.62 -19.41
CA GLY A 119 21.92 -7.95 -18.08
C GLY A 119 20.99 -6.89 -17.48
N ILE A 120 20.79 -5.76 -18.15
CA ILE A 120 19.93 -4.65 -17.71
C ILE A 120 18.56 -4.75 -18.38
N PRO A 121 17.44 -4.71 -17.63
CA PRO A 121 16.10 -4.73 -18.18
C PRO A 121 15.71 -3.35 -18.73
N TYR A 122 15.20 -3.33 -19.96
CA TYR A 122 14.65 -2.17 -20.64
C TYR A 122 13.19 -2.41 -21.02
N ILE A 123 12.40 -1.37 -20.97
CA ILE A 123 11.00 -1.41 -21.41
C ILE A 123 10.73 -0.36 -22.50
N PRO A 124 9.81 -0.66 -23.45
CA PRO A 124 9.36 0.30 -24.43
C PRO A 124 8.43 1.31 -23.74
N ILE A 125 8.96 2.49 -23.41
CA ILE A 125 8.24 3.46 -22.54
C ILE A 125 6.94 3.96 -23.18
N SER A 126 6.83 3.92 -24.50
CA SER A 126 5.61 4.30 -25.24
C SER A 126 4.36 3.49 -24.86
N LEU A 127 4.52 2.25 -24.34
CA LEU A 127 3.39 1.44 -23.85
C LEU A 127 2.74 2.01 -22.59
N PHE A 128 3.43 2.91 -21.90
CA PHE A 128 3.04 3.37 -20.57
C PHE A 128 2.65 4.85 -20.49
N THR A 129 2.48 5.50 -21.66
CA THR A 129 2.11 6.93 -21.74
C THR A 129 0.83 7.24 -20.95
N ASP A 130 -0.17 6.37 -21.03
CA ASP A 130 -1.44 6.57 -20.31
C ASP A 130 -1.37 6.13 -18.85
N ILE A 131 -0.47 5.20 -18.51
CA ILE A 131 -0.33 4.68 -17.15
C ILE A 131 0.37 5.69 -16.26
N TYR A 132 1.41 6.36 -16.77
CA TYR A 132 2.16 7.38 -16.05
C TYR A 132 1.69 8.81 -16.35
N ASP A 133 0.64 8.96 -17.17
CA ASP A 133 0.14 10.26 -17.64
C ASP A 133 1.24 11.16 -18.19
N ILE A 134 2.02 10.59 -19.14
CA ILE A 134 3.19 11.22 -19.73
C ILE A 134 3.06 11.40 -21.25
N THR A 135 3.79 12.37 -21.77
CA THR A 135 4.07 12.55 -23.21
C THR A 135 5.54 12.26 -23.47
N ILE A 136 5.83 11.71 -24.65
CA ILE A 136 7.19 11.34 -25.06
C ILE A 136 7.49 12.04 -26.37
N THR A 137 8.62 12.73 -26.43
CA THR A 137 9.12 13.36 -27.65
C THR A 137 10.59 12.98 -27.86
N TYR A 138 10.95 12.69 -29.10
CA TYR A 138 12.33 12.45 -29.51
C TYR A 138 12.73 13.45 -30.56
N ASN A 139 13.89 14.07 -30.40
CA ASN A 139 14.47 14.99 -31.37
C ASN A 139 15.76 14.40 -31.94
N ASP A 140 15.76 14.16 -33.26
CA ASP A 140 16.88 13.52 -33.98
C ASP A 140 18.12 14.43 -34.04
N GLU A 141 17.94 15.77 -34.16
CA GLU A 141 19.06 16.71 -34.33
C GLU A 141 19.92 16.80 -33.08
N THR A 142 19.28 16.74 -31.92
CA THR A 142 19.96 16.83 -30.60
C THR A 142 20.16 15.46 -29.97
N ASN A 143 19.66 14.40 -30.58
CA ASN A 143 19.59 13.05 -30.03
C ASN A 143 19.05 13.05 -28.58
N THR A 144 17.92 13.73 -28.38
CA THR A 144 17.31 13.94 -27.05
C THR A 144 15.95 13.27 -26.96
N LEU A 145 15.77 12.40 -25.96
CA LEU A 145 14.49 11.88 -25.53
C LEU A 145 13.95 12.71 -24.37
N SER A 146 12.74 13.22 -24.52
CA SER A 146 12.06 13.99 -23.46
C SER A 146 10.78 13.30 -23.03
N ILE A 147 10.58 13.23 -21.71
CA ILE A 147 9.38 12.70 -21.05
C ILE A 147 8.80 13.81 -20.17
N ASP A 148 7.57 14.21 -20.42
CA ASP A 148 6.86 15.25 -19.69
C ASP A 148 5.53 14.72 -19.17
N LYS A 149 4.95 15.35 -18.15
CA LYS A 149 3.56 15.10 -17.75
C LYS A 149 2.62 15.60 -18.85
N LYS A 150 1.48 14.95 -19.05
CA LYS A 150 0.50 15.37 -20.08
C LYS A 150 -0.07 16.76 -19.84
N ASN A 151 -0.17 17.17 -18.57
CA ASN A 151 -0.68 18.49 -18.19
C ASN A 151 0.35 19.64 -18.29
N GLU A 152 1.61 19.35 -18.64
CA GLU A 152 2.61 20.40 -18.88
C GLU A 152 2.25 21.20 -20.13
N SER A 153 2.11 22.51 -19.96
CA SER A 153 1.61 23.41 -21.02
C SER A 153 2.63 23.68 -22.10
N ASP A 154 2.21 23.56 -23.36
CA ASP A 154 2.96 24.05 -24.51
C ASP A 154 2.67 25.53 -24.70
N ILE A 155 3.71 26.36 -24.64
CA ILE A 155 3.60 27.82 -24.68
C ILE A 155 4.42 28.38 -25.83
N LYS A 156 3.93 29.47 -26.43
CA LYS A 156 4.62 30.15 -27.54
C LYS A 156 5.38 31.38 -27.08
N VAL A 157 6.58 31.54 -27.65
CA VAL A 157 7.41 32.73 -27.45
C VAL A 157 6.73 33.95 -28.06
N LYS A 158 6.68 35.03 -27.28
CA LYS A 158 6.00 36.29 -27.66
C LYS A 158 6.85 37.21 -28.52
N TYR A 159 8.14 37.33 -28.27
CA TYR A 159 9.04 38.28 -28.90
C TYR A 159 9.80 37.68 -30.06
N ASN A 160 10.29 38.53 -30.96
CA ASN A 160 11.02 38.11 -32.16
C ASN A 160 12.27 37.27 -31.85
N GLN A 161 12.88 37.49 -30.66
CA GLN A 161 14.03 36.74 -30.20
C GLN A 161 14.04 36.73 -28.68
N VAL A 162 14.22 35.50 -28.12
CA VAL A 162 14.32 35.27 -26.68
C VAL A 162 15.39 34.22 -26.41
N ASN A 163 16.24 34.46 -25.42
CA ASN A 163 17.28 33.54 -25.02
C ASN A 163 16.83 32.62 -23.88
N VAL A 164 17.19 31.35 -23.97
CA VAL A 164 17.13 30.36 -22.89
C VAL A 164 18.49 30.34 -22.20
N TYR A 165 18.50 30.57 -20.90
CA TYR A 165 19.71 30.70 -20.10
C TYR A 165 19.97 29.48 -19.24
N GLU A 166 21.24 29.20 -18.97
CA GLU A 166 21.68 28.08 -18.12
C GLU A 166 21.26 28.26 -16.64
N LYS A 167 21.18 29.51 -16.17
CA LYS A 167 20.84 29.87 -14.79
C LYS A 167 19.81 31.00 -14.76
N LEU A 168 19.25 31.27 -13.61
CA LEU A 168 18.27 32.35 -13.35
C LEU A 168 18.89 33.76 -13.50
N SER A 169 19.64 34.00 -14.58
CA SER A 169 20.38 35.26 -14.82
C SER A 169 20.64 35.46 -16.30
N THR A 170 20.38 36.67 -16.80
CA THR A 170 20.73 37.10 -18.17
C THR A 170 22.25 37.16 -18.42
N ASN A 171 23.06 37.16 -17.38
CA ASN A 171 24.53 37.10 -17.48
C ASN A 171 25.07 35.66 -17.54
N SER A 172 24.21 34.65 -17.45
CA SER A 172 24.64 33.26 -17.59
C SER A 172 24.74 32.85 -19.06
N LYS A 173 25.30 31.69 -19.31
CA LYS A 173 25.44 31.13 -20.65
C LYS A 173 24.07 31.04 -21.33
N VAL A 174 23.99 31.46 -22.60
CA VAL A 174 22.84 31.24 -23.47
C VAL A 174 22.94 29.82 -24.02
N LEU A 175 21.92 29.02 -23.75
CA LEU A 175 21.82 27.62 -24.20
C LEU A 175 21.11 27.50 -25.56
N ALA A 176 20.09 28.35 -25.78
CA ALA A 176 19.35 28.42 -27.03
C ALA A 176 18.81 29.83 -27.25
N THR A 177 18.60 30.18 -28.52
CA THR A 177 17.88 31.39 -28.93
C THR A 177 16.61 30.97 -29.64
N LEU A 178 15.47 31.44 -29.16
CA LEU A 178 14.14 31.13 -29.69
C LEU A 178 13.58 32.36 -30.40
N TYR A 179 12.76 32.08 -31.39
CA TYR A 179 12.09 33.11 -32.18
C TYR A 179 10.59 33.15 -31.90
N LYS A 180 9.94 34.21 -32.31
CA LYS A 180 8.50 34.36 -32.14
C LYS A 180 7.74 33.15 -32.70
N ASN A 181 6.80 32.67 -31.90
CA ASN A 181 6.00 31.47 -32.11
C ASN A 181 6.74 30.13 -31.94
N SER A 182 8.04 30.12 -31.56
CA SER A 182 8.67 28.86 -31.12
C SER A 182 7.88 28.33 -29.92
N THR A 183 7.62 27.01 -29.93
CA THR A 183 6.95 26.32 -28.83
C THR A 183 7.97 25.90 -27.76
N LEU A 184 7.57 25.93 -26.52
CA LEU A 184 8.35 25.42 -25.39
C LEU A 184 7.42 24.90 -24.29
N LYS A 185 7.91 23.95 -23.51
CA LYS A 185 7.24 23.52 -22.29
C LYS A 185 7.68 24.36 -21.10
N VAL A 186 6.72 24.70 -20.23
CA VAL A 186 6.97 25.42 -18.96
C VAL A 186 6.64 24.46 -17.82
N TYR A 187 7.54 24.33 -16.86
CA TYR A 187 7.38 23.45 -15.72
C TYR A 187 6.81 24.17 -14.51
N GLU A 188 5.81 23.57 -13.86
CA GLU A 188 5.05 24.16 -12.75
C GLU A 188 5.93 24.58 -11.56
N GLU A 189 6.99 23.83 -11.26
CA GLU A 189 7.94 24.18 -10.20
C GLU A 189 8.52 25.60 -10.34
N SER A 190 8.55 26.13 -11.56
CA SER A 190 9.04 27.47 -11.85
C SER A 190 7.99 28.56 -11.71
N LEU A 191 6.71 28.23 -11.60
CA LEU A 191 5.61 29.21 -11.50
C LEU A 191 5.71 30.06 -10.25
N ASN A 192 6.25 29.52 -9.17
CA ASN A 192 6.45 30.21 -7.89
C ASN A 192 7.66 31.15 -7.86
N HIS A 193 8.58 31.08 -8.83
CA HIS A 193 9.68 32.04 -8.95
C HIS A 193 9.22 33.38 -9.49
N SER A 194 9.68 34.46 -8.89
CA SER A 194 9.18 35.79 -9.18
C SER A 194 9.46 36.31 -10.60
N ARG A 195 10.52 35.83 -11.28
CA ARG A 195 11.02 36.43 -12.53
C ARG A 195 11.37 35.45 -13.64
N TRP A 196 11.45 34.14 -13.38
CA TRP A 196 11.96 33.15 -14.32
C TRP A 196 11.03 31.94 -14.40
N TYR A 197 10.95 31.34 -15.59
CA TYR A 197 10.38 30.01 -15.80
C TYR A 197 11.48 29.02 -16.19
N LYS A 198 11.42 27.82 -15.64
CA LYS A 198 12.15 26.66 -16.13
C LYS A 198 11.40 26.16 -17.35
N VAL A 199 12.12 25.96 -18.45
CA VAL A 199 11.53 25.61 -19.76
C VAL A 199 12.33 24.55 -20.46
N ARG A 200 11.67 23.82 -21.37
CA ARG A 200 12.30 22.94 -22.33
C ARG A 200 11.88 23.36 -23.75
N THR A 201 12.86 23.48 -24.63
CA THR A 201 12.61 23.78 -26.06
C THR A 201 12.14 22.51 -26.80
N GLU A 202 11.60 22.68 -28.02
CA GLU A 202 11.26 21.55 -28.90
C GLU A 202 12.47 20.65 -29.22
N THR A 203 13.68 21.23 -29.19
CA THR A 203 14.93 20.48 -29.40
C THR A 203 15.44 19.79 -28.13
N GLY A 204 14.71 19.85 -27.02
CA GLY A 204 15.07 19.17 -25.75
C GLY A 204 16.01 19.96 -24.85
N ILE A 205 16.39 21.20 -25.18
CA ILE A 205 17.26 22.03 -24.35
C ILE A 205 16.48 22.55 -23.14
N VAL A 206 16.96 22.22 -21.93
CA VAL A 206 16.40 22.71 -20.66
C VAL A 206 17.17 23.92 -20.17
N GLY A 207 16.45 24.95 -19.70
CA GLY A 207 17.03 26.16 -19.16
C GLY A 207 15.98 27.11 -18.59
N TYR A 208 16.34 28.39 -18.51
CA TYR A 208 15.49 29.41 -17.89
C TYR A 208 15.21 30.56 -18.85
N ILE A 209 13.96 31.04 -18.81
CA ILE A 209 13.50 32.18 -19.62
C ILE A 209 12.84 33.20 -18.70
N SER A 210 12.96 34.50 -19.04
CA SER A 210 12.26 35.54 -18.30
C SER A 210 10.74 35.40 -18.44
N LYS A 211 9.98 35.54 -17.35
CA LYS A 211 8.51 35.49 -17.36
C LYS A 211 7.88 36.46 -18.36
N ASN A 212 8.50 37.60 -18.58
CA ASN A 212 8.01 38.60 -19.55
C ASN A 212 8.15 38.13 -21.01
N ALA A 213 8.89 37.08 -21.29
CA ALA A 213 9.18 36.59 -22.64
C ALA A 213 8.07 35.71 -23.24
N ILE A 214 7.14 35.26 -22.43
CA ILE A 214 6.01 34.42 -22.82
C ILE A 214 4.71 34.94 -22.26
N ASN A 215 3.58 34.60 -22.89
CA ASN A 215 2.25 34.77 -22.30
C ASN A 215 1.78 33.40 -21.82
N LEU A 216 1.61 33.26 -20.52
CA LEU A 216 0.74 32.22 -19.97
C LEU A 216 -0.68 32.77 -20.14
N GLU A 217 -1.43 32.33 -21.14
CA GLU A 217 -2.88 32.40 -21.06
C GLU A 217 -3.25 31.43 -19.94
N ASN A 218 -3.92 31.97 -18.88
CA ASN A 218 -4.40 31.14 -17.78
C ASN A 218 -5.41 30.13 -18.34
N ASN A 219 -4.95 28.97 -18.69
CA ASN A 219 -5.79 27.78 -18.77
C ASN A 219 -5.96 27.31 -17.32
N GLU A 220 -6.85 27.99 -16.60
CA GLU A 220 -7.51 27.42 -15.43
C GLU A 220 -8.45 26.31 -15.94
N GLU A 221 -7.90 25.20 -16.40
CA GLU A 221 -8.62 23.95 -16.48
C GLU A 221 -8.29 23.20 -15.19
N ASP A 222 -9.34 23.10 -14.38
CA ASP A 222 -9.39 22.49 -13.06
C ASP A 222 -8.58 21.20 -12.95
N SER A 223 -7.60 21.21 -12.05
CA SER A 223 -6.95 20.02 -11.48
C SER A 223 -7.89 19.31 -10.47
N GLU A 224 -9.21 19.39 -10.67
CA GLU A 224 -10.21 18.73 -9.82
C GLU A 224 -10.46 17.25 -10.12
N ASN A 225 -9.84 16.69 -11.18
CA ASN A 225 -10.19 15.33 -11.60
C ASN A 225 -9.62 14.19 -10.75
N ASP A 226 -8.57 14.42 -9.96
CA ASP A 226 -8.05 13.37 -9.05
C ASP A 226 -8.85 13.24 -7.75
N THR A 227 -9.62 14.27 -7.37
CA THR A 227 -10.44 14.28 -6.16
C THR A 227 -11.87 13.78 -6.36
N ILE A 228 -12.41 13.78 -7.58
CA ILE A 228 -13.84 13.47 -7.83
C ILE A 228 -14.13 11.97 -7.87
N LEU A 229 -13.19 11.13 -8.27
CA LEU A 229 -13.37 9.66 -8.25
C LEU A 229 -13.30 9.08 -6.83
N ASP A 230 -12.62 9.76 -5.91
CA ASP A 230 -12.42 9.31 -4.53
C ASP A 230 -13.64 9.56 -3.62
N ASN A 231 -14.47 10.59 -3.90
CA ASN A 231 -15.53 11.01 -2.99
C ASN A 231 -16.80 10.12 -3.00
N LYS A 232 -17.14 9.47 -4.12
CA LYS A 232 -18.34 8.63 -4.19
C LYS A 232 -18.23 7.29 -3.45
N MET A 233 -17.02 6.79 -3.26
CA MET A 233 -16.78 5.50 -2.63
C MET A 233 -16.99 5.55 -1.11
N TYR A 234 -16.92 6.74 -0.52
CA TYR A 234 -16.87 6.97 0.93
C TYR A 234 -18.09 7.73 1.49
N GLU A 235 -19.22 7.71 0.78
CA GLU A 235 -20.46 8.44 1.18
C GLU A 235 -21.07 7.94 2.49
N ASN A 236 -20.78 6.70 2.91
CA ASN A 236 -21.31 6.11 4.14
C ASN A 236 -20.19 5.64 5.07
N LYS A 237 -20.28 5.96 6.35
CA LYS A 237 -19.36 5.46 7.36
C LYS A 237 -19.38 3.94 7.43
N VAL A 238 -18.19 3.34 7.51
CA VAL A 238 -18.02 1.92 7.79
C VAL A 238 -18.20 1.71 9.30
N VAL A 239 -19.19 0.94 9.69
CA VAL A 239 -19.37 0.46 11.07
C VAL A 239 -19.23 -1.05 11.05
N MET A 240 -18.08 -1.52 11.51
CA MET A 240 -17.63 -2.89 11.33
C MET A 240 -17.31 -3.55 12.68
N PHE A 241 -17.35 -4.87 12.70
CA PHE A 241 -16.69 -5.66 13.75
C PHE A 241 -15.88 -6.80 13.15
N TRP A 242 -14.79 -7.12 13.83
CA TRP A 242 -14.07 -8.37 13.63
C TRP A 242 -14.67 -9.48 14.48
N GLN A 243 -14.63 -10.68 13.96
CA GLN A 243 -15.05 -11.89 14.68
C GLN A 243 -14.01 -12.99 14.54
N TYR A 244 -13.53 -13.50 15.66
CA TYR A 244 -12.42 -14.44 15.75
C TYR A 244 -12.80 -15.69 16.55
N GLY A 245 -12.08 -16.81 16.33
CA GLY A 245 -12.22 -18.07 17.05
C GLY A 245 -13.45 -18.89 16.61
N SER A 246 -13.99 -19.70 17.52
CA SER A 246 -15.11 -20.62 17.22
C SER A 246 -16.40 -19.90 16.77
N ASN A 247 -16.50 -18.60 16.99
CA ASN A 247 -17.69 -17.80 16.66
C ASN A 247 -17.81 -17.44 15.17
N VAL A 248 -16.78 -17.71 14.34
CA VAL A 248 -16.79 -17.37 12.91
C VAL A 248 -17.72 -18.26 12.07
N LYS A 249 -18.35 -19.27 12.67
CA LYS A 249 -19.28 -20.20 11.99
C LYS A 249 -20.73 -19.75 12.03
N THR A 250 -21.10 -18.92 13.01
CA THR A 250 -22.47 -18.44 13.20
C THR A 250 -22.50 -16.94 13.44
N LEU A 251 -23.52 -16.27 12.91
CA LEU A 251 -23.76 -14.86 13.13
C LEU A 251 -25.06 -14.66 13.92
N GLY A 252 -25.01 -13.79 14.93
CA GLY A 252 -26.17 -13.42 15.72
C GLY A 252 -27.23 -12.61 14.97
N ASN A 253 -28.15 -12.01 15.71
CA ASN A 253 -29.15 -11.13 15.16
C ASN A 253 -28.52 -9.86 14.57
N LYS A 254 -29.29 -9.19 13.69
CA LYS A 254 -28.90 -7.91 13.13
C LYS A 254 -28.63 -6.89 14.24
N ILE A 255 -27.54 -6.15 14.06
CA ILE A 255 -27.15 -5.03 14.92
C ILE A 255 -27.38 -3.75 14.15
N ASP A 256 -28.20 -2.87 14.69
CA ASP A 256 -28.52 -1.60 14.04
C ASP A 256 -27.27 -0.74 13.91
N GLY A 257 -27.13 -0.10 12.76
CA GLY A 257 -26.00 0.76 12.43
C GLY A 257 -24.74 0.03 11.92
N VAL A 258 -24.59 -1.27 12.18
CA VAL A 258 -23.51 -2.08 11.58
C VAL A 258 -23.82 -2.35 10.11
N ASN A 259 -22.83 -2.16 9.26
CA ASN A 259 -22.94 -2.40 7.82
C ASN A 259 -21.89 -3.38 7.25
N VAL A 260 -20.81 -3.65 7.99
CA VAL A 260 -19.76 -4.60 7.57
C VAL A 260 -19.48 -5.61 8.68
N VAL A 261 -19.26 -6.87 8.30
CA VAL A 261 -18.79 -7.93 9.19
C VAL A 261 -17.51 -8.55 8.65
N SER A 262 -16.57 -8.82 9.56
CA SER A 262 -15.24 -9.30 9.20
C SER A 262 -14.89 -10.57 10.02
N PRO A 263 -15.37 -11.75 9.59
CA PRO A 263 -15.00 -13.01 10.23
C PRO A 263 -13.58 -13.44 9.81
N THR A 264 -12.81 -14.04 10.72
CA THR A 264 -11.49 -14.62 10.43
C THR A 264 -11.67 -15.95 9.72
N TRP A 265 -11.75 -15.91 8.39
CA TRP A 265 -12.03 -17.10 7.58
C TRP A 265 -10.86 -17.62 6.78
N TYR A 266 -9.85 -16.79 6.51
CA TYR A 266 -8.78 -17.18 5.61
C TYR A 266 -7.42 -16.97 6.25
N GLU A 267 -6.51 -17.89 5.96
CA GLU A 267 -5.14 -17.86 6.47
C GLU A 267 -4.17 -18.32 5.40
N LEU A 268 -2.99 -17.68 5.32
CA LEU A 268 -1.88 -18.14 4.51
C LEU A 268 -1.42 -19.53 5.01
N LYS A 269 -1.54 -20.52 4.14
CA LYS A 269 -1.17 -21.90 4.50
C LYS A 269 0.34 -22.16 4.42
N ASN A 270 1.00 -21.55 3.45
CA ASN A 270 2.42 -21.77 3.17
C ASN A 270 2.98 -20.66 2.25
N SER A 271 4.30 -20.64 2.13
CA SER A 271 5.03 -19.69 1.28
C SER A 271 4.74 -19.78 -0.22
N SER A 272 4.05 -20.82 -0.68
CA SER A 272 3.68 -20.93 -2.10
C SER A 272 2.35 -20.26 -2.45
N GLY A 273 1.67 -19.63 -1.48
CA GLY A 273 0.43 -18.87 -1.70
C GLY A 273 -0.84 -19.73 -1.66
N ASP A 274 -0.81 -20.90 -1.03
CA ASP A 274 -2.02 -21.65 -0.71
C ASP A 274 -2.74 -21.03 0.50
N ILE A 275 -4.06 -21.22 0.58
CA ILE A 275 -4.93 -20.57 1.58
C ILE A 275 -5.71 -21.65 2.34
N ILE A 276 -5.75 -21.54 3.67
CA ILE A 276 -6.68 -22.27 4.53
C ILE A 276 -7.99 -21.50 4.56
N SER A 277 -9.12 -22.19 4.54
CA SER A 277 -10.45 -21.59 4.57
C SER A 277 -11.31 -22.19 5.68
N GLU A 278 -11.81 -21.32 6.54
CA GLU A 278 -12.84 -21.59 7.55
C GLU A 278 -14.20 -20.97 7.17
N TYR A 279 -14.42 -20.74 5.86
CA TYR A 279 -15.65 -20.17 5.33
C TYR A 279 -16.89 -20.89 5.85
N SER A 280 -17.88 -20.13 6.29
CA SER A 280 -19.18 -20.63 6.75
C SER A 280 -20.31 -20.09 5.89
N LYS A 281 -20.98 -21.01 5.18
CA LYS A 281 -22.17 -20.62 4.40
C LYS A 281 -23.32 -20.16 5.29
N GLU A 282 -23.50 -20.74 6.46
CA GLU A 282 -24.52 -20.33 7.43
C GLU A 282 -24.31 -18.88 7.87
N TYR A 283 -23.06 -18.52 8.23
CA TYR A 283 -22.69 -17.14 8.57
C TYR A 283 -22.93 -16.21 7.39
N TYR A 284 -22.48 -16.58 6.19
CA TYR A 284 -22.63 -15.79 4.97
C TYR A 284 -24.10 -15.49 4.70
N ASP A 285 -24.98 -16.52 4.66
CA ASP A 285 -26.40 -16.35 4.37
C ASP A 285 -27.07 -15.43 5.41
N LYS A 286 -26.71 -15.57 6.68
CA LYS A 286 -27.22 -14.73 7.77
C LYS A 286 -26.73 -13.29 7.65
N ALA A 287 -25.47 -13.07 7.30
CA ALA A 287 -24.89 -11.74 7.09
C ALA A 287 -25.61 -11.01 5.93
N LYS A 288 -25.80 -11.69 4.80
CA LYS A 288 -26.53 -11.13 3.66
C LYS A 288 -28.01 -10.87 3.96
N ALA A 289 -28.65 -11.75 4.71
CA ALA A 289 -30.03 -11.54 5.17
C ALA A 289 -30.16 -10.32 6.12
N ASN A 290 -29.11 -10.03 6.90
CA ASN A 290 -29.03 -8.85 7.74
C ASN A 290 -28.68 -7.56 6.97
N GLY A 291 -28.31 -7.66 5.69
CA GLY A 291 -27.91 -6.55 4.82
C GLY A 291 -26.47 -6.08 5.04
N TYR A 292 -25.58 -6.96 5.55
CA TYR A 292 -24.19 -6.64 5.76
C TYR A 292 -23.34 -6.89 4.51
N GLU A 293 -22.33 -6.06 4.31
CA GLU A 293 -21.16 -6.42 3.53
C GLU A 293 -20.27 -7.39 4.33
N ILE A 294 -19.56 -8.28 3.64
CA ILE A 294 -18.70 -9.29 4.25
C ILE A 294 -17.29 -9.08 3.75
N TRP A 295 -16.40 -8.63 4.64
CA TRP A 295 -14.97 -8.41 4.39
C TRP A 295 -14.16 -9.33 5.31
N PRO A 296 -14.06 -10.64 5.01
CA PRO A 296 -13.40 -11.58 5.91
C PRO A 296 -11.92 -11.23 6.09
N ILE A 297 -11.42 -11.49 7.31
CA ILE A 297 -10.02 -11.38 7.65
C ILE A 297 -9.25 -12.47 6.89
N VAL A 298 -8.10 -12.07 6.37
CA VAL A 298 -7.07 -12.91 5.76
C VAL A 298 -5.79 -12.72 6.55
N THR A 299 -5.39 -13.72 7.35
CA THR A 299 -4.20 -13.66 8.20
C THR A 299 -3.01 -14.39 7.57
N ASN A 300 -1.82 -14.13 8.13
CA ASN A 300 -0.61 -14.89 7.80
C ASN A 300 -0.22 -15.92 8.87
N GLY A 301 -1.17 -16.38 9.70
CA GLY A 301 -0.94 -17.40 10.72
C GLY A 301 -0.54 -16.83 12.08
N ILE A 302 -1.38 -15.98 12.67
CA ILE A 302 -1.14 -15.23 13.92
C ILE A 302 -0.78 -16.15 15.10
N ASP A 303 -1.38 -17.33 15.18
CA ASP A 303 -1.22 -18.24 16.32
C ASP A 303 0.14 -18.98 16.35
N ASN A 304 0.95 -18.86 15.29
CA ASN A 304 2.28 -19.49 15.19
C ASN A 304 3.31 -18.51 14.59
N ALA A 305 3.67 -17.49 15.35
CA ALA A 305 4.49 -16.37 14.90
C ALA A 305 5.82 -16.77 14.23
N ASP A 306 6.51 -17.80 14.71
CA ASP A 306 7.79 -18.24 14.13
C ASP A 306 7.62 -18.86 12.74
N TYR A 307 6.58 -19.66 12.56
CA TYR A 307 6.28 -20.31 11.28
C TYR A 307 5.72 -19.28 10.29
N SER A 308 4.75 -18.47 10.69
CA SER A 308 4.10 -17.47 9.84
C SER A 308 5.09 -16.41 9.32
N SER A 309 6.01 -15.95 10.15
CA SER A 309 7.03 -14.97 9.76
C SER A 309 7.94 -15.47 8.64
N LYS A 310 8.34 -16.75 8.67
CA LYS A 310 9.17 -17.32 7.62
C LYS A 310 8.39 -17.51 6.32
N ASP A 311 7.22 -18.10 6.37
CA ASP A 311 6.41 -18.37 5.19
C ASP A 311 5.93 -17.06 4.55
N THR A 312 5.62 -16.05 5.36
CA THR A 312 5.28 -14.71 4.89
C THR A 312 6.46 -14.06 4.15
N SER A 313 7.67 -14.10 4.73
CA SER A 313 8.88 -13.61 4.06
C SER A 313 9.12 -14.30 2.71
N ASP A 314 9.04 -15.62 2.69
CA ASP A 314 9.27 -16.41 1.47
C ASP A 314 8.20 -16.12 0.40
N LEU A 315 6.92 -15.96 0.80
CA LEU A 315 5.84 -15.50 -0.09
C LEU A 315 6.15 -14.13 -0.67
N MET A 316 6.50 -13.17 0.20
CA MET A 316 6.77 -11.78 -0.21
C MET A 316 7.96 -11.67 -1.17
N ASN A 317 8.99 -12.51 -0.99
CA ASN A 317 10.18 -12.54 -1.84
C ASN A 317 9.95 -13.18 -3.22
N SER A 318 8.85 -13.90 -3.44
CA SER A 318 8.56 -14.60 -4.68
C SER A 318 7.40 -13.97 -5.46
N GLU A 319 7.69 -13.34 -6.60
CA GLU A 319 6.64 -12.81 -7.49
C GLU A 319 5.59 -13.86 -7.85
N THR A 320 6.04 -15.06 -8.17
CA THR A 320 5.15 -16.19 -8.54
C THR A 320 4.25 -16.61 -7.37
N SER A 321 4.79 -16.63 -6.14
CA SER A 321 4.01 -16.98 -4.94
C SER A 321 2.99 -15.90 -4.60
N ARG A 322 3.37 -14.60 -4.67
CA ARG A 322 2.43 -13.49 -4.49
C ARG A 322 1.30 -13.54 -5.51
N GLU A 323 1.63 -13.73 -6.79
CA GLU A 323 0.63 -13.84 -7.86
C GLU A 323 -0.32 -15.03 -7.64
N LYS A 324 0.21 -16.19 -7.20
CA LYS A 324 -0.62 -17.36 -6.89
C LYS A 324 -1.55 -17.08 -5.73
N PHE A 325 -1.06 -16.49 -4.64
CA PHE A 325 -1.90 -16.09 -3.50
C PHE A 325 -3.03 -15.16 -3.93
N ILE A 326 -2.69 -14.11 -4.70
CA ILE A 326 -3.65 -13.12 -5.19
C ILE A 326 -4.72 -13.80 -6.06
N LYS A 327 -4.33 -14.69 -6.98
CA LYS A 327 -5.27 -15.45 -7.82
C LYS A 327 -6.17 -16.37 -6.99
N ASN A 328 -5.61 -17.07 -6.02
CA ASN A 328 -6.37 -17.96 -5.14
C ASN A 328 -7.39 -17.17 -4.32
N MET A 329 -6.95 -16.06 -3.71
CA MET A 329 -7.84 -15.23 -2.89
C MET A 329 -8.92 -14.54 -3.74
N LEU A 330 -8.58 -14.05 -4.92
CA LEU A 330 -9.56 -13.49 -5.86
C LEU A 330 -10.62 -14.52 -6.25
N LYS A 331 -10.18 -15.75 -6.61
CA LYS A 331 -11.11 -16.83 -6.92
C LYS A 331 -12.05 -17.13 -5.76
N ILE A 332 -11.51 -17.23 -4.54
CA ILE A 332 -12.30 -17.43 -3.32
C ILE A 332 -13.32 -16.29 -3.14
N ALA A 333 -12.88 -15.04 -3.31
CA ALA A 333 -13.74 -13.88 -3.15
C ALA A 333 -14.88 -13.85 -4.19
N GLN A 334 -14.60 -14.20 -5.44
CA GLN A 334 -15.59 -14.29 -6.51
C GLN A 334 -16.57 -15.46 -6.30
N ASP A 335 -16.06 -16.67 -6.00
CA ASP A 335 -16.88 -17.86 -5.80
C ASP A 335 -17.85 -17.67 -4.63
N ASN A 336 -17.41 -17.00 -3.56
CA ASN A 336 -18.20 -16.71 -2.37
C ASN A 336 -18.91 -15.35 -2.41
N LYS A 337 -18.80 -14.59 -3.51
CA LYS A 337 -19.44 -13.27 -3.69
C LYS A 337 -19.19 -12.33 -2.51
N LEU A 338 -17.92 -12.24 -2.09
CA LEU A 338 -17.49 -11.35 -1.02
C LEU A 338 -17.53 -9.90 -1.50
N ASP A 339 -17.86 -8.97 -0.61
CA ASP A 339 -17.90 -7.54 -0.91
C ASP A 339 -16.51 -6.88 -0.73
N GLY A 340 -15.66 -7.50 0.09
CA GLY A 340 -14.28 -7.07 0.34
C GLY A 340 -13.46 -8.18 0.98
N ILE A 341 -12.21 -7.85 1.30
CA ILE A 341 -11.32 -8.61 2.16
C ILE A 341 -10.60 -7.68 3.11
N ASN A 342 -10.22 -8.19 4.28
CA ASN A 342 -9.44 -7.47 5.28
C ASN A 342 -8.10 -8.19 5.46
N ILE A 343 -7.01 -7.56 5.04
CA ILE A 343 -5.65 -8.12 5.17
C ILE A 343 -5.10 -7.78 6.53
N ASP A 344 -4.89 -8.80 7.33
CA ASP A 344 -4.35 -8.72 8.69
C ASP A 344 -3.07 -9.57 8.79
N PHE A 345 -1.99 -9.05 8.17
CA PHE A 345 -0.68 -9.68 8.19
C PHE A 345 0.18 -9.08 9.28
N GLU A 346 0.42 -9.87 10.32
CA GLU A 346 1.18 -9.46 11.51
C GLU A 346 2.52 -10.23 11.63
N ALA A 347 3.33 -9.84 12.64
CA ALA A 347 4.58 -10.50 13.01
C ALA A 347 5.58 -10.69 11.83
N MET A 348 5.59 -9.77 10.88
CA MET A 348 6.51 -9.80 9.73
C MET A 348 7.90 -9.26 10.11
N LYS A 349 8.91 -9.63 9.34
CA LYS A 349 10.25 -9.10 9.51
C LYS A 349 10.34 -7.67 8.98
N THR A 350 11.18 -6.86 9.64
CA THR A 350 11.42 -5.47 9.21
C THR A 350 11.97 -5.38 7.78
N ASP A 351 12.77 -6.36 7.37
CA ASP A 351 13.38 -6.41 6.04
C ASP A 351 12.35 -6.65 4.92
N ASP A 352 11.17 -7.19 5.26
CA ASP A 352 10.09 -7.43 4.30
C ASP A 352 9.25 -6.17 4.00
N LYS A 353 9.55 -5.04 4.61
CA LYS A 353 8.79 -3.79 4.55
C LYS A 353 8.39 -3.39 3.12
N LYS A 354 9.36 -3.28 2.21
CA LYS A 354 9.10 -2.92 0.80
C LYS A 354 8.35 -4.02 0.04
N LEU A 355 8.63 -5.27 0.38
CA LEU A 355 7.99 -6.42 -0.26
C LEU A 355 6.51 -6.54 0.15
N TYR A 356 6.19 -6.23 1.41
CA TYR A 356 4.80 -6.15 1.86
C TYR A 356 4.04 -5.01 1.17
N THR A 357 4.65 -3.83 1.09
CA THR A 357 4.10 -2.71 0.32
C THR A 357 3.84 -3.13 -1.13
N GLN A 358 4.80 -3.78 -1.77
CA GLN A 358 4.67 -4.29 -3.13
C GLN A 358 3.53 -5.31 -3.26
N PHE A 359 3.39 -6.24 -2.29
CA PHE A 359 2.29 -7.20 -2.27
C PHE A 359 0.92 -6.50 -2.23
N ILE A 360 0.75 -5.51 -1.36
CA ILE A 360 -0.50 -4.74 -1.28
C ILE A 360 -0.76 -3.97 -2.59
N ARG A 361 0.29 -3.38 -3.20
CA ARG A 361 0.20 -2.71 -4.50
C ARG A 361 -0.13 -3.66 -5.64
N GLU A 362 0.25 -4.93 -5.57
CA GLU A 362 -0.14 -5.96 -6.55
C GLU A 362 -1.56 -6.49 -6.31
N LEU A 363 -2.03 -6.53 -5.06
CA LEU A 363 -3.33 -7.10 -4.69
C LEU A 363 -4.47 -6.13 -4.94
N CYS A 364 -4.37 -4.89 -4.47
CA CYS A 364 -5.48 -3.93 -4.47
C CYS A 364 -6.04 -3.60 -5.86
N PRO A 365 -5.25 -3.29 -6.90
CA PRO A 365 -5.77 -2.98 -8.22
C PRO A 365 -6.56 -4.15 -8.84
N ILE A 366 -6.08 -5.38 -8.58
CA ILE A 366 -6.73 -6.59 -9.08
C ILE A 366 -8.12 -6.75 -8.46
N PHE A 367 -8.23 -6.61 -7.14
CA PHE A 367 -9.51 -6.75 -6.43
C PHE A 367 -10.47 -5.61 -6.79
N ARG A 368 -9.96 -4.38 -6.86
CA ARG A 368 -10.75 -3.19 -7.26
C ARG A 368 -11.38 -3.34 -8.63
N LYS A 369 -10.66 -3.93 -9.60
CA LYS A 369 -11.21 -4.23 -10.93
C LYS A 369 -12.50 -5.04 -10.88
N TYR A 370 -12.65 -5.91 -9.88
CA TYR A 370 -13.85 -6.75 -9.69
C TYR A 370 -14.84 -6.18 -8.66
N GLY A 371 -14.63 -4.94 -8.22
CA GLY A 371 -15.52 -4.27 -7.26
C GLY A 371 -15.41 -4.83 -5.84
N ILE A 372 -14.33 -5.56 -5.52
CA ILE A 372 -14.06 -6.15 -4.21
C ILE A 372 -13.13 -5.21 -3.45
N LYS A 373 -13.60 -4.68 -2.32
CA LYS A 373 -12.83 -3.75 -1.49
C LYS A 373 -11.68 -4.45 -0.76
N VAL A 374 -10.58 -3.75 -0.59
CA VAL A 374 -9.43 -4.22 0.20
C VAL A 374 -9.18 -3.25 1.35
N SER A 375 -9.30 -3.75 2.58
CA SER A 375 -8.83 -3.07 3.79
C SER A 375 -7.57 -3.74 4.31
N VAL A 376 -6.67 -2.95 4.91
CA VAL A 376 -5.41 -3.43 5.48
C VAL A 376 -5.32 -3.00 6.94
N ASP A 377 -5.16 -3.95 7.85
CA ASP A 377 -4.96 -3.67 9.26
C ASP A 377 -3.56 -3.10 9.49
N MET A 378 -3.45 -2.07 10.33
CA MET A 378 -2.27 -1.25 10.44
C MET A 378 -1.91 -0.94 11.88
N TYR A 379 -0.63 -1.18 12.18
CA TYR A 379 0.04 -0.77 13.41
C TYR A 379 1.19 0.21 13.14
N PHE A 380 1.71 0.84 14.21
CA PHE A 380 2.94 1.62 14.16
C PHE A 380 4.17 0.74 14.35
N VAL A 381 4.39 -0.19 13.41
CA VAL A 381 5.50 -1.15 13.38
C VAL A 381 6.48 -0.85 12.24
N ALA A 382 7.71 -1.36 12.38
CA ALA A 382 8.79 -1.03 11.45
C ALA A 382 8.64 -1.65 10.06
N TYR A 383 7.89 -2.74 9.93
CA TYR A 383 7.67 -3.44 8.66
C TYR A 383 6.54 -2.86 7.79
N MET A 384 5.93 -1.72 8.16
CA MET A 384 4.87 -1.08 7.36
C MET A 384 5.31 0.27 6.79
N GLU A 385 5.20 0.44 5.48
CA GLU A 385 5.25 1.73 4.79
C GLU A 385 3.84 2.31 4.71
N ARG A 386 3.37 2.86 5.83
CA ARG A 386 1.98 3.25 6.04
C ARG A 386 1.41 4.12 4.94
N GLY A 387 2.16 5.14 4.51
CA GLY A 387 1.73 6.05 3.44
C GLY A 387 1.51 5.33 2.12
N GLU A 388 2.42 4.45 1.72
CA GLU A 388 2.33 3.73 0.46
C GLU A 388 1.24 2.65 0.48
N ILE A 389 1.08 1.96 1.61
CA ILE A 389 -0.05 1.04 1.81
C ILE A 389 -1.37 1.81 1.75
N GLY A 390 -1.47 2.98 2.39
CA GLY A 390 -2.65 3.83 2.38
C GLY A 390 -3.01 4.39 0.99
N LYS A 391 -2.00 4.66 0.13
CA LYS A 391 -2.24 5.01 -1.27
C LYS A 391 -2.84 3.85 -2.06
N ALA A 392 -2.37 2.62 -1.83
CA ALA A 392 -2.76 1.44 -2.59
C ALA A 392 -4.11 0.86 -2.15
N ALA A 393 -4.36 0.74 -0.84
CA ALA A 393 -5.56 0.13 -0.26
C ALA A 393 -6.80 1.02 -0.42
N ASP A 394 -7.99 0.41 -0.41
CA ASP A 394 -9.24 1.15 -0.38
C ASP A 394 -9.51 1.72 1.02
N TYR A 395 -9.19 0.95 2.06
CA TYR A 395 -9.21 1.37 3.45
C TYR A 395 -7.97 0.89 4.19
N VAL A 396 -7.59 1.62 5.22
CA VAL A 396 -6.66 1.16 6.26
C VAL A 396 -7.38 1.16 7.60
N ILE A 397 -7.18 0.13 8.40
CA ILE A 397 -7.80 0.04 9.71
C ILE A 397 -6.71 0.18 10.77
N LEU A 398 -6.66 1.35 11.42
CA LEU A 398 -5.74 1.58 12.51
C LEU A 398 -6.18 0.77 13.73
N MET A 399 -5.42 -0.23 14.13
CA MET A 399 -5.63 -0.95 15.37
C MET A 399 -5.26 -0.06 16.57
N GLY A 400 -6.23 0.69 17.07
CA GLY A 400 -6.08 1.70 18.11
C GLY A 400 -6.07 1.12 19.52
N TYR A 401 -5.42 -0.03 19.72
CA TYR A 401 -5.36 -0.77 20.98
C TYR A 401 -4.00 -1.48 21.14
N ASP A 402 -3.85 -2.24 22.21
CA ASP A 402 -2.60 -2.90 22.62
C ASP A 402 -1.41 -1.94 22.78
N GLN A 403 -1.69 -0.69 23.22
CA GLN A 403 -0.66 0.25 23.65
C GLN A 403 0.20 -0.33 24.77
N ARG A 404 -0.43 -1.07 25.69
CA ARG A 404 0.21 -1.84 26.76
C ARG A 404 -0.33 -3.26 26.80
N GLY A 405 0.53 -4.21 27.15
CA GLY A 405 0.20 -5.63 27.21
C GLY A 405 1.02 -6.40 28.25
N ASN A 406 1.00 -7.72 28.17
CA ASN A 406 1.76 -8.59 29.08
C ASN A 406 3.29 -8.41 28.99
N TRP A 407 3.77 -7.72 27.96
CA TRP A 407 5.16 -7.32 27.77
C TRP A 407 5.53 -6.01 28.46
N SER A 408 4.55 -5.28 29.00
CA SER A 408 4.78 -3.97 29.63
C SER A 408 5.34 -4.13 31.03
N SER A 409 6.28 -3.26 31.39
CA SER A 409 6.86 -3.17 32.76
C SER A 409 5.98 -2.40 33.73
N GLU A 410 4.99 -1.65 33.21
CA GLU A 410 4.09 -0.80 33.97
C GLU A 410 2.64 -1.05 33.57
N GLU A 411 1.74 -0.94 34.56
CA GLU A 411 0.32 -0.95 34.32
C GLU A 411 -0.18 0.30 33.62
N GLY A 412 -1.28 0.18 32.86
CA GLY A 412 -1.92 1.31 32.19
C GLY A 412 -3.01 0.88 31.22
N SER A 413 -3.64 1.86 30.61
CA SER A 413 -4.62 1.63 29.55
C SER A 413 -3.99 0.91 28.35
N ILE A 414 -4.76 0.07 27.70
CA ILE A 414 -4.39 -0.54 26.42
C ILE A 414 -4.69 0.39 25.23
N SER A 415 -5.37 1.52 25.46
CA SER A 415 -5.85 2.42 24.41
C SER A 415 -6.18 3.80 24.98
N GLU A 416 -5.15 4.53 25.48
CA GLU A 416 -5.32 5.91 25.96
C GLU A 416 -5.82 6.81 24.82
N ILE A 417 -6.79 7.67 25.10
CA ILE A 417 -7.40 8.53 24.07
C ILE A 417 -6.36 9.45 23.39
N SER A 418 -5.43 9.99 24.16
CA SER A 418 -4.34 10.84 23.65
C SER A 418 -3.38 10.09 22.73
N TRP A 419 -3.10 8.81 23.05
CA TRP A 419 -2.27 7.94 22.21
C TRP A 419 -2.99 7.58 20.92
N VAL A 420 -4.29 7.26 20.96
CA VAL A 420 -5.10 6.99 19.76
C VAL A 420 -5.15 8.21 18.86
N GLU A 421 -5.42 9.40 19.41
CA GLU A 421 -5.46 10.65 18.65
C GLU A 421 -4.12 10.98 18.00
N LYS A 422 -3.01 10.81 18.72
CA LYS A 422 -1.65 10.97 18.17
C LYS A 422 -1.40 10.04 16.99
N ASN A 423 -1.81 8.79 17.09
CA ASN A 423 -1.62 7.81 16.01
C ASN A 423 -2.46 8.16 14.78
N VAL A 424 -3.71 8.57 14.96
CA VAL A 424 -4.56 9.07 13.86
C VAL A 424 -3.92 10.28 13.19
N THR A 425 -3.46 11.25 13.97
CA THR A 425 -2.77 12.45 13.45
C THR A 425 -1.53 12.06 12.63
N SER A 426 -0.72 11.12 13.12
CA SER A 426 0.48 10.64 12.40
C SER A 426 0.14 9.93 11.07
N LEU A 427 -0.97 9.19 10.99
CA LEU A 427 -1.41 8.61 9.72
C LEU A 427 -1.79 9.71 8.71
N ILE A 428 -2.44 10.76 9.16
CA ILE A 428 -2.89 11.87 8.30
C ILE A 428 -1.71 12.77 7.92
N GLU A 429 -0.94 13.23 8.90
CA GLU A 429 0.06 14.28 8.70
C GLU A 429 1.41 13.74 8.22
N ASP A 430 1.91 12.64 8.81
CA ASP A 430 3.22 12.08 8.48
C ASP A 430 3.12 11.11 7.30
N SER A 431 2.11 10.22 7.33
CA SER A 431 1.92 9.19 6.31
C SER A 431 1.08 9.67 5.11
N LYS A 432 0.48 10.87 5.18
CA LYS A 432 -0.34 11.49 4.12
C LYS A 432 -1.52 10.62 3.65
N ILE A 433 -2.11 9.84 4.56
CA ILE A 433 -3.28 9.03 4.25
C ILE A 433 -4.52 9.91 4.31
N ASN A 434 -5.37 9.85 3.29
CA ASN A 434 -6.64 10.55 3.28
C ASN A 434 -7.52 10.05 4.46
N PRO A 435 -8.02 10.94 5.33
CA PRO A 435 -8.88 10.55 6.46
C PRO A 435 -10.07 9.69 6.07
N SER A 436 -10.66 9.91 4.90
CA SER A 436 -11.79 9.12 4.38
C SER A 436 -11.46 7.65 4.09
N LYS A 437 -10.17 7.26 4.12
CA LYS A 437 -9.71 5.88 3.99
C LYS A 437 -9.40 5.23 5.35
N ILE A 438 -9.34 5.99 6.44
CA ILE A 438 -8.94 5.50 7.75
C ILE A 438 -10.16 5.04 8.55
N ILE A 439 -10.20 3.77 8.91
CA ILE A 439 -11.15 3.20 9.87
C ILE A 439 -10.42 3.09 11.22
N LEU A 440 -11.04 3.53 12.32
CA LEU A 440 -10.46 3.38 13.65
C LEU A 440 -10.91 2.06 14.28
N GLY A 441 -9.96 1.16 14.49
CA GLY A 441 -10.12 -0.06 15.28
C GLY A 441 -10.12 0.26 16.78
N VAL A 442 -11.15 -0.18 17.49
CA VAL A 442 -11.34 0.06 18.92
C VAL A 442 -11.46 -1.26 19.68
N PRO A 443 -10.97 -1.35 20.93
CA PRO A 443 -11.06 -2.57 21.71
C PRO A 443 -12.43 -2.71 22.39
N PHE A 444 -12.97 -3.92 22.40
CA PHE A 444 -14.08 -4.33 23.27
C PHE A 444 -13.60 -5.15 24.46
N TYR A 445 -12.32 -5.06 24.75
CA TYR A 445 -11.63 -5.72 25.86
C TYR A 445 -10.67 -4.75 26.52
N THR A 446 -10.22 -5.11 27.71
CA THR A 446 -9.12 -4.44 28.39
C THR A 446 -8.27 -5.46 29.16
N ARG A 447 -7.32 -4.98 29.94
CA ARG A 447 -6.46 -5.81 30.80
C ARG A 447 -6.64 -5.46 32.26
N LEU A 448 -6.99 -6.47 33.08
CA LEU A 448 -6.84 -6.38 34.49
C LEU A 448 -5.36 -6.56 34.84
N TRP A 449 -4.77 -5.53 35.43
CA TRP A 449 -3.40 -5.56 35.93
C TRP A 449 -3.38 -6.09 37.36
N ILE A 450 -2.45 -6.99 37.63
CA ILE A 450 -2.30 -7.69 38.89
C ILE A 450 -0.85 -7.54 39.36
N ARG A 451 -0.62 -6.69 40.37
CA ARG A 451 0.70 -6.46 40.97
C ARG A 451 0.76 -7.15 42.33
N ASN A 452 1.71 -8.07 42.50
CA ASN A 452 1.99 -8.69 43.80
C ASN A 452 3.17 -7.96 44.42
N ASN A 453 2.88 -7.18 45.47
CA ASN A 453 3.87 -6.36 46.20
C ASN A 453 4.83 -7.19 47.04
N ALA A 454 4.51 -8.46 47.38
CA ALA A 454 5.39 -9.31 48.18
C ALA A 454 6.61 -9.79 47.38
N ASN A 455 6.46 -9.99 46.06
CA ASN A 455 7.53 -10.47 45.17
C ASN A 455 7.78 -9.53 43.97
N ASN A 456 7.13 -8.37 43.96
CA ASN A 456 7.21 -7.35 42.88
C ASN A 456 6.93 -7.89 41.47
N THR A 457 5.97 -8.81 41.33
CA THR A 457 5.57 -9.34 40.04
C THR A 457 4.36 -8.58 39.50
N LEU A 458 4.38 -8.30 38.17
CA LEU A 458 3.27 -7.73 37.43
C LEU A 458 2.77 -8.75 36.41
N THR A 459 1.48 -9.04 36.42
CA THR A 459 0.80 -9.92 35.47
C THR A 459 -0.49 -9.28 34.96
N THR A 460 -1.03 -9.78 33.86
CA THR A 460 -2.29 -9.27 33.28
C THR A 460 -3.24 -10.39 32.95
N LYS A 461 -4.54 -10.07 32.94
CA LYS A 461 -5.60 -10.91 32.33
C LYS A 461 -6.45 -10.08 31.40
N VAL A 462 -6.77 -10.65 30.25
CA VAL A 462 -7.73 -10.04 29.32
C VAL A 462 -9.13 -10.11 29.91
N TYR A 463 -9.82 -8.98 29.91
CA TYR A 463 -11.18 -8.83 30.39
C TYR A 463 -12.05 -8.26 29.27
N SER A 464 -13.18 -8.93 28.98
CA SER A 464 -14.26 -8.34 28.17
C SER A 464 -14.93 -7.19 28.94
N MET A 465 -15.69 -6.36 28.26
CA MET A 465 -16.49 -5.31 28.92
C MET A 465 -17.39 -5.90 30.01
N LYS A 466 -18.02 -7.02 29.74
CA LYS A 466 -18.85 -7.75 30.71
C LYS A 466 -18.05 -8.22 31.93
N ASN A 467 -16.85 -8.75 31.73
CA ASN A 467 -15.99 -9.17 32.84
C ASN A 467 -15.55 -7.98 33.72
N CYS A 468 -15.41 -6.78 33.11
CA CYS A 468 -15.14 -5.55 33.87
C CYS A 468 -16.28 -5.22 34.82
N ASP A 469 -17.54 -5.25 34.35
CA ASP A 469 -18.73 -4.99 35.16
C ASP A 469 -18.87 -6.01 36.29
N GLU A 470 -18.62 -7.29 36.01
CA GLU A 470 -18.62 -8.36 37.04
C GLU A 470 -17.55 -8.14 38.10
N PHE A 471 -16.34 -7.72 37.70
CA PHE A 471 -15.24 -7.42 38.64
C PHE A 471 -15.58 -6.24 39.55
N ILE A 472 -16.09 -5.15 38.97
CA ILE A 472 -16.51 -3.95 39.70
C ILE A 472 -17.57 -4.30 40.73
N LYS A 473 -18.61 -5.00 40.28
CA LYS A 473 -19.73 -5.42 41.14
C LYS A 473 -19.26 -6.33 42.28
N SER A 474 -18.46 -7.36 41.96
CA SER A 474 -17.98 -8.35 42.95
C SER A 474 -17.05 -7.77 44.01
N ASN A 475 -16.41 -6.64 43.69
CA ASN A 475 -15.51 -5.95 44.62
C ASN A 475 -16.09 -4.66 45.17
N SER A 476 -17.37 -4.35 44.88
CA SER A 476 -18.07 -3.13 45.31
C SER A 476 -17.29 -1.85 45.02
N LEU A 477 -16.70 -1.77 43.82
CA LEU A 477 -15.87 -0.65 43.41
C LEU A 477 -16.72 0.45 42.77
N THR A 478 -16.22 1.68 42.86
CA THR A 478 -16.82 2.85 42.21
C THR A 478 -15.88 3.32 41.09
N LYS A 479 -16.40 3.44 39.85
CA LYS A 479 -15.69 3.99 38.73
C LYS A 479 -15.28 5.45 39.00
N LYS A 480 -14.07 5.81 38.60
CA LYS A 480 -13.58 7.20 38.57
C LYS A 480 -13.06 7.49 37.19
N MET A 481 -13.38 8.66 36.64
CA MET A 481 -12.81 9.07 35.36
C MET A 481 -11.30 9.30 35.52
N ASP A 482 -10.50 8.64 34.71
CA ASP A 482 -9.10 8.94 34.51
C ASP A 482 -8.98 9.83 33.25
N GLU A 483 -8.86 11.13 33.46
CA GLU A 483 -8.81 12.13 32.38
C GLU A 483 -7.62 11.93 31.43
N ALA A 484 -6.53 11.37 31.92
CA ALA A 484 -5.33 11.14 31.12
C ALA A 484 -5.55 10.06 30.05
N SER A 485 -6.22 8.98 30.39
CA SER A 485 -6.57 7.90 29.47
C SER A 485 -7.90 8.13 28.73
N GLY A 486 -8.75 9.02 29.25
CA GLY A 486 -10.11 9.24 28.77
C GLY A 486 -11.03 8.04 29.05
N GLN A 487 -10.75 7.27 30.10
CA GLN A 487 -11.45 6.05 30.47
C GLN A 487 -11.89 6.07 31.92
N ASN A 488 -12.94 5.33 32.23
CA ASN A 488 -13.25 4.99 33.61
C ASN A 488 -12.18 4.04 34.19
N TYR A 489 -11.83 4.24 35.45
CA TYR A 489 -10.78 3.50 36.15
C TYR A 489 -11.28 2.98 37.50
N VAL A 490 -10.81 1.80 37.88
CA VAL A 490 -10.98 1.24 39.22
C VAL A 490 -9.71 0.56 39.70
N GLU A 491 -9.52 0.58 41.03
CA GLU A 491 -8.45 -0.16 41.67
C GLU A 491 -8.90 -0.73 43.03
N CYS A 492 -8.28 -1.83 43.44
CA CYS A 492 -8.44 -2.36 44.78
C CYS A 492 -7.21 -3.17 45.19
N THR A 493 -7.04 -3.33 46.52
CA THR A 493 -5.96 -4.14 47.09
C THR A 493 -6.56 -5.27 47.93
N LYS A 494 -6.05 -6.50 47.73
CA LYS A 494 -6.40 -7.68 48.51
C LYS A 494 -5.11 -8.33 49.02
N GLY A 495 -4.88 -8.24 50.32
CA GLY A 495 -3.61 -8.67 50.93
C GLY A 495 -2.44 -7.89 50.33
N ASN A 496 -1.46 -8.61 49.73
CA ASN A 496 -0.31 -8.01 49.10
C ASN A 496 -0.51 -7.80 47.57
N THR A 497 -1.73 -7.94 47.05
CA THR A 497 -1.99 -7.86 45.61
C THR A 497 -2.85 -6.64 45.29
N GLU A 498 -2.34 -5.79 44.41
CA GLU A 498 -3.07 -4.68 43.82
C GLU A 498 -3.66 -5.07 42.47
N TYR A 499 -4.88 -4.61 42.25
CA TYR A 499 -5.64 -4.80 41.01
C TYR A 499 -6.00 -3.44 40.45
N LYS A 500 -5.67 -3.20 39.18
CA LYS A 500 -5.99 -1.95 38.47
C LYS A 500 -6.62 -2.26 37.09
N LEU A 501 -7.62 -1.47 36.73
CA LEU A 501 -8.40 -1.69 35.53
C LEU A 501 -8.79 -0.35 34.89
N TRP A 502 -8.30 -0.08 33.70
CA TRP A 502 -8.82 0.96 32.81
C TRP A 502 -9.92 0.33 31.97
N ILE A 503 -11.12 0.88 32.07
CA ILE A 503 -12.33 0.21 31.62
C ILE A 503 -12.66 0.63 30.20
N GLU A 504 -12.91 -0.37 29.35
CA GLU A 504 -13.58 -0.14 28.07
C GLU A 504 -15.09 -0.25 28.32
N ASP A 505 -15.82 0.84 28.04
CA ASP A 505 -17.26 0.96 28.19
C ASP A 505 -17.83 2.02 27.24
N GLY A 506 -19.11 2.37 27.38
CA GLY A 506 -19.78 3.37 26.54
C GLY A 506 -19.08 4.74 26.53
N ASP A 507 -18.50 5.18 27.66
CA ASP A 507 -17.81 6.47 27.75
C ASP A 507 -16.51 6.45 26.93
N SER A 508 -15.70 5.40 27.06
CA SER A 508 -14.45 5.24 26.31
C SER A 508 -14.71 5.12 24.81
N ILE A 509 -15.72 4.37 24.39
CA ILE A 509 -16.12 4.23 22.98
C ILE A 509 -16.62 5.56 22.42
N LYS A 510 -17.41 6.31 23.17
CA LYS A 510 -17.86 7.66 22.77
C LYS A 510 -16.68 8.59 22.51
N ASN A 511 -15.65 8.58 23.37
CA ASN A 511 -14.44 9.38 23.17
C ASN A 511 -13.71 9.02 21.85
N ARG A 512 -13.67 7.73 21.47
CA ARG A 512 -13.08 7.29 20.20
C ARG A 512 -13.96 7.69 19.00
N VAL A 513 -15.27 7.62 19.12
CA VAL A 513 -16.19 8.13 18.09
C VAL A 513 -15.99 9.65 17.87
N ASN A 514 -15.73 10.41 18.94
CA ASN A 514 -15.41 11.84 18.81
C ASN A 514 -14.12 12.08 18.00
N ILE A 515 -13.10 11.20 18.08
CA ILE A 515 -11.91 11.25 17.21
C ILE A 515 -12.32 11.00 15.74
N ILE A 516 -13.15 10.01 15.48
CA ILE A 516 -13.63 9.69 14.13
C ILE A 516 -14.32 10.90 13.50
N ASN A 517 -15.20 11.55 14.23
CA ASN A 517 -15.92 12.74 13.78
C ASN A 517 -14.97 13.94 13.60
N LYS A 518 -14.08 14.18 14.58
CA LYS A 518 -13.08 15.28 14.53
C LYS A 518 -12.22 15.23 13.29
N PHE A 519 -11.72 14.07 12.94
CA PHE A 519 -10.82 13.89 11.78
C PHE A 519 -11.55 13.45 10.51
N LYS A 520 -12.89 13.30 10.54
CA LYS A 520 -13.71 12.83 9.42
C LYS A 520 -13.24 11.46 8.88
N LEU A 521 -12.90 10.54 9.77
CA LEU A 521 -12.42 9.22 9.39
C LEU A 521 -13.51 8.41 8.68
N ALA A 522 -13.10 7.37 7.94
CA ALA A 522 -14.00 6.47 7.19
C ALA A 522 -14.99 5.72 8.08
N GLY A 523 -14.63 5.41 9.33
CA GLY A 523 -15.52 4.67 10.22
C GLY A 523 -14.85 4.07 11.44
N ILE A 524 -15.48 3.03 11.98
CA ILE A 524 -15.09 2.33 13.20
C ILE A 524 -15.10 0.81 12.98
N SER A 525 -14.16 0.10 13.61
CA SER A 525 -14.16 -1.36 13.71
C SER A 525 -13.93 -1.81 15.16
N GLY A 526 -14.74 -2.76 15.65
CA GLY A 526 -14.63 -3.26 17.03
C GLY A 526 -13.90 -4.60 17.13
N TRP A 527 -12.83 -4.69 17.92
CA TRP A 527 -12.13 -5.92 18.27
C TRP A 527 -12.51 -6.40 19.65
N GLN A 528 -13.23 -7.50 19.80
CA GLN A 528 -13.92 -8.26 18.81
C GLN A 528 -15.36 -8.53 19.25
N LYS A 529 -16.20 -8.90 18.30
CA LYS A 529 -17.59 -9.28 18.54
C LYS A 529 -17.71 -10.38 19.59
N GLY A 530 -18.56 -10.13 20.59
CA GLY A 530 -18.79 -11.03 21.72
C GLY A 530 -18.07 -10.61 23.01
N LEU A 531 -17.20 -9.59 22.96
CA LEU A 531 -16.54 -9.01 24.15
C LEU A 531 -17.22 -7.72 24.64
N GLU A 532 -18.05 -7.09 23.79
CA GLU A 532 -18.78 -5.87 24.10
C GLU A 532 -19.99 -6.11 25.01
N THR A 533 -20.44 -5.07 25.69
CA THR A 533 -21.76 -4.99 26.32
C THR A 533 -22.85 -4.62 25.31
N GLU A 534 -24.11 -4.87 25.63
CA GLU A 534 -25.23 -4.72 24.68
C GLU A 534 -25.46 -3.27 24.23
N ASP A 535 -25.09 -2.29 25.03
CA ASP A 535 -25.27 -0.86 24.78
C ASP A 535 -24.25 -0.27 23.78
N ILE A 536 -23.11 -0.91 23.56
CA ILE A 536 -21.96 -0.35 22.79
C ILE A 536 -22.36 0.06 21.37
N TRP A 537 -23.10 -0.78 20.67
CA TRP A 537 -23.54 -0.48 19.31
C TRP A 537 -24.51 0.69 19.25
N SER A 538 -25.37 0.84 20.28
CA SER A 538 -26.22 2.02 20.42
C SER A 538 -25.40 3.29 20.68
N VAL A 539 -24.36 3.20 21.49
CA VAL A 539 -23.43 4.33 21.74
C VAL A 539 -22.73 4.73 20.44
N ILE A 540 -22.19 3.78 19.68
CA ILE A 540 -21.55 4.06 18.39
C ILE A 540 -22.56 4.75 17.45
N ASN A 541 -23.72 4.14 17.24
CA ASN A 541 -24.69 4.58 16.26
C ASN A 541 -25.30 5.96 16.58
N SER A 542 -25.41 6.29 17.88
CA SER A 542 -25.97 7.57 18.33
C SER A 542 -24.97 8.73 18.28
N ASN A 543 -23.67 8.45 18.20
CA ASN A 543 -22.63 9.47 18.27
C ASN A 543 -21.79 9.60 16.99
N ILE A 544 -21.78 8.61 16.09
CA ILE A 544 -21.05 8.69 14.81
C ILE A 544 -21.81 9.60 13.84
N GLU A 545 -21.11 10.60 13.29
CA GLU A 545 -21.64 11.47 12.22
C GLU A 545 -21.73 10.66 10.91
N LYS A 546 -22.87 10.78 10.23
CA LYS A 546 -23.14 10.05 8.97
C LYS A 546 -22.53 10.76 7.77
#